data_f4a4dbbf6f880ce02aaa54438f41b622
#
_entry.id   f4a4dbbf6f880ce02aaa54438f41b622
#
_cell.length_a   1.000
_cell.length_b   1.000
_cell.length_c   1.000
_cell.angle_alpha   90.00
_cell.angle_beta   90.00
_cell.angle_gamma   90.00
#
_symmetry.space_group_name_H-M   'P 1'
#
loop_
_entity.id
_entity.type
_entity.pdbx_description
1 polymer ?
#
loop_
_entity_poly.entity_id
_entity_poly.type
_entity_poly.pdbx_seq_one_letter_code
_entity_poly.pdbx_strand_id
1 'polypeptide(L)'
;MQLFYNKDLVADSKEIRFDKIESRHIVKVLRKKNGDTLHITNGEGLLFLAEINVASDKNCVAQITEIQTQKKPWNYHLHMAIAPTKSMDRLEWFLEKATEIGIDKITPIITEHSERKVVKLERIEKIVISAAKQSLKYHFPKINDAVKFKDFIKGSFNGNKCIAHCYDEMDKQALKSIEFKNNILILIGPEGDFSLSEVESSLTNGFISVSLGESRLRTETAGIAAVHTVSLLHQ
;
A
#
# COMPACT_ATOMS: atom_id res chain seq x y z
N MET A 1 9.76 -13.36 14.25
CA MET A 1 10.65 -12.20 14.11
C MET A 1 9.82 -10.94 14.28
N GLN A 2 10.32 -9.92 14.99
CA GLN A 2 9.66 -8.61 15.11
C GLN A 2 10.41 -7.63 14.21
N LEU A 3 9.70 -6.96 13.29
CA LEU A 3 10.26 -5.98 12.38
C LEU A 3 9.97 -4.56 12.89
N PHE A 4 11.01 -3.72 12.97
CA PHE A 4 10.93 -2.30 13.26
C PHE A 4 11.05 -1.50 11.96
N TYR A 5 10.65 -0.23 12.01
CA TYR A 5 10.73 0.66 10.86
C TYR A 5 11.35 2.00 11.24
N ASN A 6 12.29 2.45 10.42
CA ASN A 6 12.82 3.82 10.48
C ASN A 6 13.19 4.27 9.06
N LYS A 7 12.44 5.24 8.54
CA LYS A 7 12.61 5.77 7.18
C LYS A 7 13.94 6.48 6.94
N ASP A 8 14.59 6.95 8.00
CA ASP A 8 15.81 7.77 7.91
C ASP A 8 17.09 6.91 7.84
N LEU A 9 16.98 5.58 7.96
CA LEU A 9 18.12 4.68 7.82
C LEU A 9 18.53 4.52 6.36
N VAL A 10 19.81 4.67 6.12
CA VAL A 10 20.48 4.54 4.81
C VAL A 10 21.61 3.50 4.88
N ALA A 11 22.16 3.10 3.72
CA ALA A 11 23.14 2.02 3.62
C ALA A 11 24.45 2.24 4.40
N ASP A 12 24.76 3.45 4.81
CA ASP A 12 25.95 3.78 5.60
C ASP A 12 25.63 4.10 7.08
N SER A 13 24.39 3.97 7.50
CA SER A 13 23.98 4.15 8.90
C SER A 13 24.73 3.19 9.82
N LYS A 14 25.21 3.70 10.95
CA LYS A 14 25.98 2.91 11.94
C LYS A 14 25.21 2.65 13.22
N GLU A 15 24.26 3.50 13.56
CA GLU A 15 23.53 3.48 14.82
C GLU A 15 22.08 3.89 14.56
N ILE A 16 21.19 3.37 15.38
CA ILE A 16 19.79 3.82 15.46
C ILE A 16 19.44 4.21 16.89
N ARG A 17 18.73 5.31 17.04
CA ARG A 17 18.10 5.76 18.27
C ARG A 17 16.60 5.72 18.12
N PHE A 18 15.95 4.98 19.01
CA PHE A 18 14.50 4.87 19.01
C PHE A 18 13.87 5.99 19.85
N ASP A 19 12.72 6.47 19.41
CA ASP A 19 11.93 7.38 20.21
C ASP A 19 11.42 6.71 21.50
N LYS A 20 10.79 7.49 22.37
CA LYS A 20 10.30 7.02 23.67
C LYS A 20 9.24 5.91 23.53
N ILE A 21 8.39 5.94 22.49
CA ILE A 21 7.31 4.98 22.29
C ILE A 21 7.91 3.63 21.86
N GLU A 22 8.75 3.62 20.84
CA GLU A 22 9.42 2.39 20.37
C GLU A 22 10.42 1.87 21.41
N SER A 23 11.16 2.73 22.11
CA SER A 23 12.06 2.34 23.21
C SER A 23 11.31 1.59 24.31
N ARG A 24 10.16 2.11 24.71
CA ARG A 24 9.31 1.44 25.71
C ARG A 24 8.77 0.11 25.20
N HIS A 25 8.38 0.04 23.93
CA HIS A 25 7.94 -1.20 23.28
C HIS A 25 9.06 -2.25 23.29
N ILE A 26 10.27 -1.89 22.87
CA ILE A 26 11.44 -2.77 22.83
C ILE A 26 11.77 -3.31 24.23
N VAL A 27 11.89 -2.41 25.22
CA VAL A 27 12.44 -2.77 26.55
C VAL A 27 11.37 -3.33 27.49
N LYS A 28 10.14 -2.76 27.50
CA LYS A 28 9.10 -3.15 28.47
C LYS A 28 8.14 -4.22 27.91
N VAL A 29 7.76 -4.11 26.63
CA VAL A 29 6.81 -5.07 26.03
C VAL A 29 7.54 -6.29 25.51
N LEU A 30 8.57 -6.10 24.69
CA LEU A 30 9.36 -7.19 24.13
C LEU A 30 10.45 -7.70 25.07
N ARG A 31 10.72 -6.98 26.17
CA ARG A 31 11.70 -7.32 27.21
C ARG A 31 13.12 -7.54 26.71
N LYS A 32 13.47 -6.82 25.66
CA LYS A 32 14.82 -6.85 25.06
C LYS A 32 15.83 -6.17 25.98
N LYS A 33 17.08 -6.68 25.92
CA LYS A 33 18.22 -6.28 26.76
C LYS A 33 19.41 -5.88 25.87
N ASN A 34 20.45 -5.32 26.51
CA ASN A 34 21.73 -5.10 25.84
C ASN A 34 22.26 -6.44 25.28
N GLY A 35 22.78 -6.40 24.04
CA GLY A 35 23.23 -7.58 23.30
C GLY A 35 22.15 -8.26 22.46
N ASP A 36 20.86 -7.93 22.67
CA ASP A 36 19.78 -8.49 21.84
C ASP A 36 19.76 -7.87 20.45
N THR A 37 19.50 -8.68 19.43
CA THR A 37 19.37 -8.23 18.04
C THR A 37 17.97 -7.71 17.74
N LEU A 38 17.90 -6.59 17.00
CA LEU A 38 16.71 -6.01 16.38
C LEU A 38 16.80 -6.13 14.87
N HIS A 39 15.65 -6.32 14.23
CA HIS A 39 15.47 -6.29 12.78
C HIS A 39 14.73 -5.04 12.39
N ILE A 40 15.34 -4.17 11.59
CA ILE A 40 14.81 -2.86 11.25
C ILE A 40 14.81 -2.73 9.73
N THR A 41 13.76 -2.14 9.15
CA THR A 41 13.74 -1.80 7.72
C THR A 41 13.56 -0.30 7.54
N ASN A 42 14.04 0.22 6.42
CA ASN A 42 13.72 1.59 5.97
C ASN A 42 12.48 1.64 5.05
N GLY A 43 11.89 0.48 4.72
CA GLY A 43 10.74 0.38 3.81
C GLY A 43 11.10 0.50 2.33
N GLU A 44 12.37 0.65 2.00
CA GLU A 44 12.91 0.79 0.63
C GLU A 44 13.81 -0.39 0.23
N GLY A 45 13.59 -1.55 0.87
CA GLY A 45 14.30 -2.78 0.55
C GLY A 45 15.57 -3.04 1.35
N LEU A 46 15.89 -2.25 2.37
CA LEU A 46 17.01 -2.55 3.27
C LEU A 46 16.51 -3.17 4.57
N LEU A 47 17.18 -4.23 5.01
CA LEU A 47 17.06 -4.83 6.33
C LEU A 47 18.35 -4.57 7.11
N PHE A 48 18.22 -3.96 8.26
CA PHE A 48 19.31 -3.70 9.20
C PHE A 48 19.18 -4.66 10.39
N LEU A 49 20.26 -5.38 10.68
CA LEU A 49 20.43 -6.07 11.95
C LEU A 49 21.20 -5.15 12.88
N ALA A 50 20.67 -4.93 14.07
CA ALA A 50 21.29 -4.02 15.04
C ALA A 50 21.29 -4.65 16.43
N GLU A 51 22.42 -4.56 17.15
CA GLU A 51 22.58 -5.01 18.52
C GLU A 51 22.31 -3.87 19.49
N ILE A 52 21.50 -4.13 20.51
CA ILE A 52 21.16 -3.12 21.52
C ILE A 52 22.37 -2.85 22.42
N ASN A 53 22.86 -1.61 22.40
CA ASN A 53 23.93 -1.13 23.28
C ASN A 53 23.36 -0.50 24.54
N VAL A 54 22.21 0.19 24.44
CA VAL A 54 21.55 0.86 25.57
C VAL A 54 20.07 0.47 25.60
N ALA A 55 19.71 -0.46 26.47
CA ALA A 55 18.35 -0.89 26.71
C ALA A 55 17.64 0.06 27.70
N SER A 56 17.35 1.28 27.26
CA SER A 56 16.59 2.26 28.06
C SER A 56 15.16 2.39 27.52
N ASP A 57 14.17 2.38 28.40
CA ASP A 57 12.76 2.58 28.03
C ASP A 57 12.40 4.00 27.58
N LYS A 58 13.34 4.93 27.68
CA LYS A 58 13.19 6.32 27.22
C LYS A 58 13.97 6.62 25.94
N ASN A 59 15.08 5.93 25.74
CA ASN A 59 16.01 6.16 24.62
C ASN A 59 16.83 4.89 24.40
N CYS A 60 16.27 3.91 23.70
CA CYS A 60 16.96 2.69 23.30
C CYS A 60 17.87 3.00 22.11
N VAL A 61 19.13 2.53 22.22
CA VAL A 61 20.16 2.72 21.19
C VAL A 61 20.69 1.36 20.75
N ALA A 62 20.79 1.15 19.44
CA ALA A 62 21.35 -0.07 18.88
C ALA A 62 22.36 0.25 17.77
N GLN A 63 23.47 -0.51 17.78
CA GLN A 63 24.53 -0.45 16.77
C GLN A 63 24.15 -1.35 15.60
N ILE A 64 24.19 -0.84 14.38
CA ILE A 64 23.97 -1.62 13.16
C ILE A 64 25.18 -2.52 12.93
N THR A 65 24.96 -3.83 12.89
CA THR A 65 25.98 -4.86 12.71
C THR A 65 26.03 -5.41 11.29
N GLU A 66 24.86 -5.42 10.62
CA GLU A 66 24.75 -5.95 9.26
C GLU A 66 23.65 -5.21 8.49
N ILE A 67 23.83 -5.04 7.18
CA ILE A 67 22.84 -4.45 6.27
C ILE A 67 22.65 -5.42 5.11
N GLN A 68 21.41 -5.80 4.87
CA GLN A 68 21.03 -6.72 3.80
C GLN A 68 20.08 -6.04 2.82
N THR A 69 20.35 -6.16 1.52
CA THR A 69 19.38 -5.77 0.49
C THR A 69 18.38 -6.88 0.28
N GLN A 70 17.10 -6.57 0.44
CA GLN A 70 16.00 -7.49 0.28
C GLN A 70 15.33 -7.29 -1.08
N LYS A 71 15.15 -8.36 -1.83
CA LYS A 71 14.41 -8.31 -3.09
C LYS A 71 12.90 -8.15 -2.80
N LYS A 72 12.24 -7.38 -3.66
CA LYS A 72 10.77 -7.33 -3.64
C LYS A 72 10.22 -8.72 -4.00
N PRO A 73 9.29 -9.30 -3.22
CA PRO A 73 8.81 -10.65 -3.43
C PRO A 73 7.84 -10.82 -4.62
N TRP A 74 7.52 -9.74 -5.33
CA TRP A 74 6.72 -9.75 -6.56
C TRP A 74 7.44 -8.97 -7.67
N ASN A 75 7.15 -9.33 -8.94
CA ASN A 75 7.82 -8.81 -10.14
C ASN A 75 7.00 -7.78 -10.92
N TYR A 76 5.90 -7.30 -10.35
CA TYR A 76 5.04 -6.25 -10.92
C TYR A 76 5.17 -4.94 -10.15
N HIS A 77 4.61 -3.88 -10.72
CA HIS A 77 4.39 -2.59 -10.06
C HIS A 77 2.89 -2.25 -10.14
N LEU A 78 2.18 -2.44 -9.04
CA LEU A 78 0.75 -2.16 -8.94
C LEU A 78 0.49 -0.83 -8.26
N HIS A 79 -0.19 0.05 -8.98
CA HIS A 79 -0.75 1.29 -8.47
C HIS A 79 -2.27 1.17 -8.39
N MET A 80 -2.81 1.23 -7.20
CA MET A 80 -4.26 1.29 -6.97
C MET A 80 -4.69 2.72 -6.72
N ALA A 81 -5.58 3.24 -7.57
CA ALA A 81 -6.28 4.49 -7.31
C ALA A 81 -7.72 4.16 -6.87
N ILE A 82 -8.00 4.37 -5.58
CA ILE A 82 -9.23 3.92 -4.95
C ILE A 82 -9.98 5.08 -4.29
N ALA A 83 -11.29 5.14 -4.50
CA ALA A 83 -12.12 6.12 -3.81
C ALA A 83 -12.19 5.80 -2.30
N PRO A 84 -12.03 6.82 -1.43
CA PRO A 84 -12.18 6.61 0.00
C PRO A 84 -13.61 6.18 0.34
N THR A 85 -13.73 5.09 1.09
CA THR A 85 -15.03 4.59 1.55
C THR A 85 -15.66 5.54 2.58
N LYS A 86 -16.98 5.53 2.68
CA LYS A 86 -17.74 6.27 3.70
C LYS A 86 -17.23 5.95 5.10
N SER A 87 -17.08 4.66 5.44
CA SER A 87 -16.44 4.20 6.67
C SER A 87 -14.93 4.07 6.48
N MET A 88 -14.15 4.82 7.26
CA MET A 88 -12.69 4.73 7.22
C MET A 88 -12.18 3.33 7.57
N ASP A 89 -12.83 2.61 8.45
CA ASP A 89 -12.41 1.26 8.86
C ASP A 89 -12.34 0.29 7.67
N ARG A 90 -13.20 0.47 6.66
CA ARG A 90 -13.17 -0.32 5.42
C ARG A 90 -11.97 0.04 4.55
N LEU A 91 -11.68 1.34 4.40
CA LEU A 91 -10.48 1.77 3.69
C LEU A 91 -9.22 1.28 4.41
N GLU A 92 -9.17 1.35 5.72
CA GLU A 92 -8.06 0.87 6.54
C GLU A 92 -7.87 -0.64 6.38
N TRP A 93 -8.95 -1.41 6.36
CA TRP A 93 -8.91 -2.83 6.08
C TRP A 93 -8.36 -3.14 4.68
N PHE A 94 -8.79 -2.39 3.66
CA PHE A 94 -8.21 -2.49 2.32
C PHE A 94 -6.70 -2.21 2.33
N LEU A 95 -6.27 -1.12 2.96
CA LEU A 95 -4.85 -0.74 3.04
C LEU A 95 -4.02 -1.83 3.71
N GLU A 96 -4.51 -2.39 4.79
CA GLU A 96 -3.87 -3.49 5.50
C GLU A 96 -3.71 -4.71 4.59
N LYS A 97 -4.80 -5.21 3.99
CA LYS A 97 -4.76 -6.44 3.19
C LYS A 97 -4.04 -6.27 1.85
N ALA A 98 -4.18 -5.12 1.21
CA ALA A 98 -3.42 -4.80 -0.01
C ALA A 98 -1.91 -4.78 0.27
N THR A 99 -1.48 -4.25 1.42
CA THR A 99 -0.08 -4.25 1.85
C THR A 99 0.42 -5.67 2.13
N GLU A 100 -0.38 -6.51 2.79
CA GLU A 100 -0.05 -7.92 3.04
C GLU A 100 0.14 -8.71 1.75
N ILE A 101 -0.75 -8.56 0.77
CA ILE A 101 -0.70 -9.27 -0.52
C ILE A 101 0.51 -8.79 -1.34
N GLY A 102 0.65 -7.48 -1.51
CA GLY A 102 1.73 -6.85 -2.27
C GLY A 102 1.19 -5.80 -3.24
N ILE A 103 1.45 -4.55 -2.93
CA ILE A 103 1.09 -3.38 -3.72
C ILE A 103 2.22 -2.35 -3.62
N ASP A 104 2.42 -1.54 -4.66
CA ASP A 104 3.53 -0.57 -4.70
C ASP A 104 3.07 0.86 -4.44
N LYS A 105 1.85 1.19 -4.87
CA LYS A 105 1.36 2.57 -4.74
C LYS A 105 -0.15 2.61 -4.53
N ILE A 106 -0.58 3.50 -3.66
CA ILE A 106 -2.00 3.76 -3.42
C ILE A 106 -2.26 5.27 -3.52
N THR A 107 -3.28 5.65 -4.28
CA THR A 107 -3.73 7.04 -4.39
C THR A 107 -5.22 7.10 -4.08
N PRO A 108 -5.65 7.79 -3.02
CA PRO A 108 -7.06 8.09 -2.83
C PRO A 108 -7.56 9.03 -3.94
N ILE A 109 -8.62 8.64 -4.65
CA ILE A 109 -9.22 9.47 -5.72
C ILE A 109 -10.62 9.95 -5.30
N ILE A 110 -10.85 11.25 -5.48
CA ILE A 110 -12.16 11.85 -5.16
C ILE A 110 -12.98 11.93 -6.44
N THR A 111 -14.01 11.09 -6.53
CA THR A 111 -14.95 10.96 -7.64
C THR A 111 -16.21 11.78 -7.38
N GLU A 112 -17.12 11.84 -8.36
CA GLU A 112 -18.41 12.54 -8.25
C GLU A 112 -19.24 11.99 -7.11
N HIS A 113 -19.34 10.64 -6.99
CA HIS A 113 -20.15 9.97 -5.96
C HIS A 113 -19.39 9.72 -4.64
N SER A 114 -18.18 10.25 -4.47
CA SER A 114 -17.44 10.12 -3.21
C SER A 114 -18.13 10.87 -2.08
N GLU A 115 -18.66 10.15 -1.09
CA GLU A 115 -19.19 10.74 0.14
C GLU A 115 -18.06 11.35 1.00
N ARG A 116 -16.91 10.69 1.05
CA ARG A 116 -15.72 11.15 1.77
C ARG A 116 -14.74 11.85 0.83
N LYS A 117 -14.53 13.14 1.08
CA LYS A 117 -13.66 14.01 0.25
C LYS A 117 -12.32 14.34 0.91
N VAL A 118 -12.13 13.94 2.16
CA VAL A 118 -10.91 14.23 2.92
C VAL A 118 -10.38 12.93 3.53
N VAL A 119 -9.11 12.68 3.30
CA VAL A 119 -8.36 11.56 3.87
C VAL A 119 -7.14 12.11 4.60
N LYS A 120 -6.95 11.71 5.85
CA LYS A 120 -5.76 12.09 6.63
C LYS A 120 -4.60 11.16 6.28
N LEU A 121 -3.64 11.67 5.51
CA LEU A 121 -2.50 10.89 5.02
C LEU A 121 -1.74 10.19 6.15
N GLU A 122 -1.42 10.91 7.23
CA GLU A 122 -0.72 10.34 8.39
C GLU A 122 -1.43 9.11 9.00
N ARG A 123 -2.77 9.07 8.95
CA ARG A 123 -3.54 7.94 9.48
C ARG A 123 -3.37 6.70 8.60
N ILE A 124 -3.49 6.87 7.29
CA ILE A 124 -3.38 5.75 6.35
C ILE A 124 -1.94 5.25 6.22
N GLU A 125 -0.94 6.13 6.32
CA GLU A 125 0.48 5.75 6.39
C GLU A 125 0.78 4.86 7.61
N LYS A 126 0.25 5.21 8.78
CA LYS A 126 0.40 4.40 10.00
C LYS A 126 -0.18 2.98 9.83
N ILE A 127 -1.32 2.84 9.16
CA ILE A 127 -1.93 1.54 8.87
C ILE A 127 -1.00 0.72 7.96
N VAL A 128 -0.54 1.32 6.87
CA VAL A 128 0.37 0.66 5.91
C VAL A 128 1.68 0.24 6.58
N ILE A 129 2.30 1.11 7.38
CA ILE A 129 3.51 0.78 8.13
C ILE A 129 3.27 -0.39 9.08
N SER A 130 2.15 -0.39 9.81
CA SER A 130 1.78 -1.47 10.73
C SER A 130 1.60 -2.81 9.99
N ALA A 131 0.86 -2.80 8.87
CA ALA A 131 0.63 -3.97 8.03
C ALA A 131 1.93 -4.50 7.41
N ALA A 132 2.80 -3.62 6.92
CA ALA A 132 4.09 -3.98 6.36
C ALA A 132 5.02 -4.60 7.40
N LYS A 133 5.09 -4.03 8.62
CA LYS A 133 5.83 -4.61 9.76
C LYS A 133 5.31 -6.00 10.12
N GLN A 134 3.99 -6.16 10.22
CA GLN A 134 3.35 -7.42 10.59
C GLN A 134 3.58 -8.51 9.52
N SER A 135 3.48 -8.17 8.25
CA SER A 135 3.68 -9.08 7.12
C SER A 135 5.15 -9.22 6.68
N LEU A 136 6.09 -8.67 7.46
CA LEU A 136 7.54 -8.72 7.21
C LEU A 136 7.94 -8.23 5.82
N LYS A 137 7.30 -7.17 5.34
CA LYS A 137 7.67 -6.52 4.08
C LYS A 137 8.85 -5.58 4.30
N TYR A 138 9.75 -5.53 3.34
CA TYR A 138 10.88 -4.60 3.32
C TYR A 138 10.72 -3.50 2.29
N HIS A 139 9.75 -3.64 1.37
CA HIS A 139 9.31 -2.64 0.41
C HIS A 139 7.90 -2.19 0.77
N PHE A 140 7.79 -0.97 1.27
CA PHE A 140 6.51 -0.40 1.70
C PHE A 140 5.81 0.27 0.54
N PRO A 141 4.49 0.15 0.40
CA PRO A 141 3.76 0.86 -0.62
C PRO A 141 3.78 2.37 -0.36
N LYS A 142 3.95 3.14 -1.44
CA LYS A 142 3.88 4.60 -1.39
C LYS A 142 2.42 5.04 -1.35
N ILE A 143 2.09 5.88 -0.38
CA ILE A 143 0.78 6.53 -0.31
C ILE A 143 0.89 7.94 -0.87
N ASN A 144 0.05 8.27 -1.84
CA ASN A 144 -0.05 9.62 -2.38
C ASN A 144 -1.16 10.41 -1.69
N ASP A 145 -1.08 11.74 -1.79
CA ASP A 145 -2.17 12.62 -1.41
C ASP A 145 -3.45 12.32 -2.21
N ALA A 146 -4.60 12.64 -1.60
CA ALA A 146 -5.88 12.51 -2.29
C ALA A 146 -5.96 13.49 -3.46
N VAL A 147 -6.41 13.02 -4.61
CA VAL A 147 -6.49 13.80 -5.85
C VAL A 147 -7.89 13.69 -6.46
N LYS A 148 -8.36 14.75 -7.12
CA LYS A 148 -9.62 14.70 -7.86
C LYS A 148 -9.51 13.73 -9.04
N PHE A 149 -10.49 12.88 -9.24
CA PHE A 149 -10.54 11.90 -10.31
C PHE A 149 -10.19 12.51 -11.69
N LYS A 150 -10.83 13.62 -12.06
CA LYS A 150 -10.64 14.30 -13.34
C LYS A 150 -9.21 14.78 -13.60
N ASP A 151 -8.46 15.04 -12.55
CA ASP A 151 -7.05 15.47 -12.66
C ASP A 151 -6.14 14.24 -12.70
N PHE A 152 -6.48 13.19 -11.94
CA PHE A 152 -5.74 11.95 -11.87
C PHE A 152 -5.69 11.21 -13.23
N ILE A 153 -6.82 11.05 -13.91
CA ILE A 153 -6.92 10.28 -15.17
C ILE A 153 -6.15 10.91 -16.35
N LYS A 154 -5.86 12.21 -16.28
CA LYS A 154 -5.05 12.94 -17.28
C LYS A 154 -3.55 12.69 -17.15
N GLY A 155 -3.12 12.12 -16.03
CA GLY A 155 -1.73 11.82 -15.77
C GLY A 155 -1.19 10.77 -16.74
N SER A 156 0.07 10.94 -17.17
CA SER A 156 0.75 9.94 -17.97
C SER A 156 1.02 8.67 -17.13
N PHE A 157 0.76 7.51 -17.72
CA PHE A 157 1.09 6.22 -17.12
C PHE A 157 1.56 5.27 -18.22
N ASN A 158 2.74 4.71 -18.04
CA ASN A 158 3.29 3.72 -18.98
C ASN A 158 3.03 2.30 -18.45
N GLY A 159 1.96 1.68 -18.94
CA GLY A 159 1.51 0.35 -18.52
C GLY A 159 0.02 0.14 -18.80
N ASN A 160 -0.54 -0.92 -18.22
CA ASN A 160 -1.97 -1.20 -18.32
C ASN A 160 -2.76 -0.28 -17.38
N LYS A 161 -3.78 0.37 -17.89
CA LYS A 161 -4.70 1.21 -17.12
C LYS A 161 -6.09 0.57 -17.15
N CYS A 162 -6.63 0.23 -15.99
CA CYS A 162 -7.93 -0.42 -15.86
C CYS A 162 -8.87 0.40 -14.98
N ILE A 163 -10.16 0.38 -15.30
CA ILE A 163 -11.24 0.93 -14.47
C ILE A 163 -12.28 -0.14 -14.20
N ALA A 164 -12.54 -0.46 -12.93
CA ALA A 164 -13.57 -1.41 -12.53
C ALA A 164 -14.86 -0.66 -12.20
N HIS A 165 -15.96 -1.00 -12.87
CA HIS A 165 -17.27 -0.39 -12.69
C HIS A 165 -18.41 -1.42 -12.87
N CYS A 166 -19.63 -1.06 -12.45
CA CYS A 166 -20.81 -1.95 -12.45
C CYS A 166 -21.80 -1.72 -13.61
N TYR A 167 -21.54 -0.81 -14.56
CA TYR A 167 -22.46 -0.57 -15.68
C TYR A 167 -22.55 -1.79 -16.60
N ASP A 168 -23.72 -2.41 -16.69
CA ASP A 168 -23.94 -3.63 -17.44
C ASP A 168 -24.04 -3.39 -18.96
N GLU A 169 -24.43 -2.18 -19.37
CA GLU A 169 -24.51 -1.78 -20.77
C GLU A 169 -23.15 -1.52 -21.43
N MET A 170 -22.08 -1.52 -20.65
CA MET A 170 -20.72 -1.27 -21.17
C MET A 170 -19.93 -2.59 -21.24
N ASP A 171 -19.26 -2.80 -22.36
CA ASP A 171 -18.37 -3.94 -22.53
C ASP A 171 -17.22 -3.89 -21.51
N LYS A 172 -17.02 -5.00 -20.80
CA LYS A 172 -15.98 -5.15 -19.78
C LYS A 172 -15.18 -6.44 -20.04
N GLN A 173 -13.88 -6.34 -19.96
CA GLN A 173 -13.02 -7.52 -19.95
C GLN A 173 -12.88 -8.05 -18.52
N ALA A 174 -12.83 -9.37 -18.34
CA ALA A 174 -12.50 -9.90 -17.01
C ALA A 174 -11.07 -9.49 -16.64
N LEU A 175 -10.86 -8.93 -15.44
CA LEU A 175 -9.53 -8.48 -15.00
C LEU A 175 -8.48 -9.61 -15.12
N LYS A 176 -8.88 -10.85 -14.81
CA LYS A 176 -8.03 -12.04 -14.93
C LYS A 176 -7.59 -12.38 -16.35
N SER A 177 -8.25 -11.80 -17.36
CA SER A 177 -7.94 -12.06 -18.79
C SER A 177 -7.10 -10.95 -19.43
N ILE A 178 -6.72 -9.95 -18.67
CA ILE A 178 -5.85 -8.88 -19.15
C ILE A 178 -4.40 -9.41 -19.19
N GLU A 179 -3.76 -9.25 -20.33
CA GLU A 179 -2.30 -9.45 -20.44
C GLU A 179 -1.58 -8.25 -19.83
N PHE A 180 -1.22 -8.39 -18.56
CA PHE A 180 -0.55 -7.32 -17.85
C PHE A 180 0.92 -7.21 -18.25
N LYS A 181 1.33 -5.96 -18.50
CA LYS A 181 2.73 -5.56 -18.41
C LYS A 181 3.11 -5.41 -16.94
N ASN A 182 4.39 -5.21 -16.65
CA ASN A 182 4.86 -5.08 -15.26
C ASN A 182 4.28 -3.85 -14.52
N ASN A 183 3.85 -2.80 -15.24
CA ASN A 183 3.24 -1.61 -14.64
C ASN A 183 1.72 -1.65 -14.83
N ILE A 184 0.98 -1.57 -13.74
CA ILE A 184 -0.48 -1.75 -13.71
C ILE A 184 -1.09 -0.64 -12.85
N LEU A 185 -2.09 0.05 -13.40
CA LEU A 185 -2.90 1.03 -12.69
C LEU A 185 -4.36 0.59 -12.72
N ILE A 186 -4.98 0.47 -11.56
CA ILE A 186 -6.40 0.09 -11.45
C ILE A 186 -7.16 1.16 -10.67
N LEU A 187 -8.30 1.58 -11.22
CA LEU A 187 -9.25 2.50 -10.58
C LEU A 187 -10.38 1.70 -9.95
N ILE A 188 -10.68 1.98 -8.67
CA ILE A 188 -11.82 1.44 -7.92
C ILE A 188 -12.67 2.58 -7.41
N GLY A 189 -13.96 2.58 -7.76
CA GLY A 189 -14.93 3.60 -7.39
C GLY A 189 -15.40 3.53 -5.93
N PRO A 190 -16.18 4.54 -5.47
CA PRO A 190 -16.83 4.55 -4.18
C PRO A 190 -18.04 3.58 -4.16
N GLU A 191 -18.77 3.56 -3.05
CA GLU A 191 -20.00 2.75 -2.90
C GLU A 191 -21.08 3.07 -3.96
N GLY A 192 -21.10 4.32 -4.46
CA GLY A 192 -22.00 4.79 -5.53
C GLY A 192 -21.46 4.61 -6.94
N ASP A 193 -20.35 3.88 -7.09
CA ASP A 193 -19.62 3.70 -8.35
C ASP A 193 -19.08 5.02 -8.95
N PHE A 194 -18.37 4.94 -10.06
CA PHE A 194 -18.04 6.09 -10.91
C PHE A 194 -19.31 6.59 -11.62
N SER A 195 -19.39 7.87 -11.95
CA SER A 195 -20.44 8.34 -12.85
C SER A 195 -20.16 7.86 -14.28
N LEU A 196 -21.19 7.81 -15.13
CA LEU A 196 -21.04 7.39 -16.52
C LEU A 196 -20.00 8.26 -17.25
N SER A 197 -20.05 9.58 -17.01
CA SER A 197 -19.10 10.53 -17.59
C SER A 197 -17.65 10.29 -17.11
N GLU A 198 -17.45 9.82 -15.88
CA GLU A 198 -16.13 9.45 -15.36
C GLU A 198 -15.61 8.18 -16.05
N VAL A 199 -16.46 7.18 -16.28
CA VAL A 199 -16.08 5.97 -17.02
C VAL A 199 -15.72 6.33 -18.46
N GLU A 200 -16.57 7.06 -19.20
CA GLU A 200 -16.31 7.49 -20.57
C GLU A 200 -15.02 8.32 -20.69
N SER A 201 -14.80 9.24 -19.76
CA SER A 201 -13.58 10.03 -19.70
C SER A 201 -12.34 9.13 -19.46
N SER A 202 -12.44 8.09 -18.63
CA SER A 202 -11.35 7.13 -18.44
C SER A 202 -11.03 6.39 -19.73
N LEU A 203 -12.05 5.89 -20.45
CA LEU A 203 -11.87 5.20 -21.72
C LEU A 203 -11.16 6.09 -22.75
N THR A 204 -11.58 7.34 -22.86
CA THR A 204 -10.94 8.34 -23.73
C THR A 204 -9.47 8.57 -23.35
N ASN A 205 -9.13 8.43 -22.07
CA ASN A 205 -7.76 8.51 -21.57
C ASN A 205 -7.01 7.16 -21.61
N GLY A 206 -7.55 6.15 -22.32
CA GLY A 206 -6.88 4.86 -22.58
C GLY A 206 -6.95 3.88 -21.41
N PHE A 207 -7.93 3.98 -20.53
CA PHE A 207 -8.25 2.94 -19.57
C PHE A 207 -9.08 1.84 -20.23
N ILE A 208 -8.95 0.62 -19.74
CA ILE A 208 -9.73 -0.55 -20.16
C ILE A 208 -10.80 -0.78 -19.10
N SER A 209 -12.06 -0.90 -19.52
CA SER A 209 -13.16 -1.33 -18.64
C SER A 209 -12.97 -2.78 -18.22
N VAL A 210 -12.99 -3.03 -16.90
CA VAL A 210 -12.78 -4.38 -16.36
C VAL A 210 -13.87 -4.80 -15.40
N SER A 211 -14.15 -6.11 -15.41
CA SER A 211 -15.00 -6.79 -14.43
C SER A 211 -14.14 -7.58 -13.45
N LEU A 212 -14.53 -7.56 -12.18
CA LEU A 212 -13.94 -8.37 -11.11
C LEU A 212 -14.75 -9.65 -10.83
N GLY A 213 -15.73 -9.95 -11.66
CA GLY A 213 -16.68 -11.07 -11.55
C GLY A 213 -18.13 -10.60 -11.63
N GLU A 214 -19.08 -11.52 -11.50
CA GLU A 214 -20.52 -11.25 -11.65
C GLU A 214 -21.15 -10.65 -10.38
N SER A 215 -20.51 -10.87 -9.23
CA SER A 215 -21.05 -10.41 -7.95
C SER A 215 -20.73 -8.92 -7.72
N ARG A 216 -21.73 -8.18 -7.21
CA ARG A 216 -21.49 -6.81 -6.77
C ARG A 216 -20.63 -6.79 -5.51
N LEU A 217 -19.43 -6.26 -5.65
CA LEU A 217 -18.46 -6.11 -4.56
C LEU A 217 -18.57 -4.73 -3.91
N ARG A 218 -18.24 -4.66 -2.63
CA ARG A 218 -18.00 -3.37 -1.96
C ARG A 218 -16.64 -2.81 -2.42
N THR A 219 -16.45 -1.51 -2.31
CA THR A 219 -15.22 -0.81 -2.72
C THR A 219 -13.95 -1.48 -2.16
N GLU A 220 -13.89 -1.74 -0.86
CA GLU A 220 -12.75 -2.39 -0.21
C GLU A 220 -12.54 -3.83 -0.72
N THR A 221 -13.63 -4.56 -0.94
CA THR A 221 -13.58 -5.94 -1.47
C THR A 221 -13.13 -5.95 -2.92
N ALA A 222 -13.63 -5.03 -3.74
CA ALA A 222 -13.21 -4.85 -5.13
C ALA A 222 -11.71 -4.53 -5.21
N GLY A 223 -11.22 -3.64 -4.35
CA GLY A 223 -9.81 -3.33 -4.24
C GLY A 223 -8.95 -4.56 -3.92
N ILE A 224 -9.35 -5.36 -2.93
CA ILE A 224 -8.63 -6.59 -2.56
C ILE A 224 -8.68 -7.64 -3.66
N ALA A 225 -9.86 -7.85 -4.28
CA ALA A 225 -9.99 -8.78 -5.40
C ALA A 225 -9.06 -8.40 -6.57
N ALA A 226 -8.98 -7.11 -6.89
CA ALA A 226 -8.08 -6.59 -7.93
C ALA A 226 -6.60 -6.82 -7.59
N VAL A 227 -6.17 -6.46 -6.36
CA VAL A 227 -4.78 -6.68 -5.91
C VAL A 227 -4.42 -8.15 -5.95
N HIS A 228 -5.30 -9.03 -5.45
CA HIS A 228 -5.05 -10.45 -5.41
C HIS A 228 -5.01 -11.08 -6.81
N THR A 229 -5.90 -10.66 -7.72
CA THR A 229 -5.88 -11.11 -9.12
C THR A 229 -4.55 -10.77 -9.79
N VAL A 230 -4.06 -9.54 -9.64
CA VAL A 230 -2.74 -9.15 -10.19
C VAL A 230 -1.62 -9.99 -9.58
N SER A 231 -1.64 -10.20 -8.27
CA SER A 231 -0.65 -11.03 -7.57
C SER A 231 -0.62 -12.46 -8.09
N LEU A 232 -1.78 -13.08 -8.32
CA LEU A 232 -1.89 -14.45 -8.85
C LEU A 232 -1.39 -14.58 -10.29
N LEU A 233 -1.67 -13.58 -11.14
CA LEU A 233 -1.27 -13.59 -12.55
C LEU A 233 0.24 -13.37 -12.75
N HIS A 234 0.98 -13.03 -11.73
CA HIS A 234 2.43 -12.80 -11.78
C HIS A 234 3.23 -13.81 -10.92
N GLN A 235 2.60 -14.85 -10.44
CA GLN A 235 3.26 -16.01 -9.81
C GLN A 235 3.70 -17.01 -10.87
#